data_bb2d33ac4f00d3ae7d5f3b6730ad09d4
#
_entry.id   bb2d33ac4f00d3ae7d5f3b6730ad09d4
#
_cell.length_a   1.000
_cell.length_b   1.000
_cell.length_c   1.000
_cell.angle_alpha   90.00
_cell.angle_beta   90.00
_cell.angle_gamma   90.00
#
_symmetry.space_group_name_H-M   'P 1'
#
loop_
_entity.id
_entity.type
_entity.pdbx_description
1 polymer ?
#
loop_
_entity_poly.entity_id
_entity_poly.type
_entity_poly.pdbx_seq_one_letter_code
_entity_poly.pdbx_strand_id
1 'polypeptide(L)'
;CYIGHSMGGAVGVKRTSSDSRIDALISLAGMVHTQEFAQREFGEETPDEGCMWEEESCPLSSTYMNDMASLNSLADLGAQINVPWLLVHGTEDDVVPIVDSKDIIAKATNAPEFFQIAGADHVFSDDALPAMVAKVVEWVKAQAG
;
A
#
# COMPACT_ATOMS: atom_id res chain seq x y z
N CYS A 1 -14.20 -3.28 -7.85
CA CYS A 1 -12.77 -3.42 -7.60
C CYS A 1 -12.21 -2.12 -7.01
N TYR A 2 -11.38 -2.23 -5.98
CA TYR A 2 -10.60 -1.12 -5.43
C TYR A 2 -9.15 -1.22 -5.90
N ILE A 3 -8.57 -0.12 -6.34
CA ILE A 3 -7.14 -0.03 -6.71
C ILE A 3 -6.54 1.14 -5.96
N GLY A 4 -5.45 0.93 -5.24
CA GLY A 4 -4.75 1.97 -4.49
C GLY A 4 -3.24 1.83 -4.55
N HIS A 5 -2.54 2.97 -4.63
CA HIS A 5 -1.09 3.06 -4.60
C HIS A 5 -0.63 3.63 -3.25
N SER A 6 0.48 3.12 -2.72
CA SER A 6 1.10 3.65 -1.50
C SER A 6 0.11 3.68 -0.32
N MET A 7 -0.19 4.85 0.25
CA MET A 7 -1.22 5.02 1.27
C MET A 7 -2.62 4.60 0.75
N GLY A 8 -2.91 4.78 -0.54
CA GLY A 8 -4.13 4.26 -1.15
C GLY A 8 -4.22 2.73 -1.08
N GLY A 9 -3.10 2.02 -1.14
CA GLY A 9 -3.03 0.58 -0.89
C GLY A 9 -3.40 0.22 0.55
N ALA A 10 -2.89 0.97 1.53
CA ALA A 10 -3.26 0.81 2.95
C ALA A 10 -4.76 1.03 3.18
N VAL A 11 -5.32 2.11 2.61
CA VAL A 11 -6.77 2.39 2.65
C VAL A 11 -7.57 1.25 2.03
N GLY A 12 -7.10 0.71 0.89
CA GLY A 12 -7.72 -0.43 0.22
C GLY A 12 -7.79 -1.67 1.12
N VAL A 13 -6.69 -2.04 1.75
CA VAL A 13 -6.64 -3.16 2.70
C VAL A 13 -7.59 -2.93 3.87
N LYS A 14 -7.46 -1.77 4.52
CA LYS A 14 -8.30 -1.42 5.68
C LYS A 14 -9.78 -1.43 5.32
N ARG A 15 -10.14 -0.93 4.15
CA ARG A 15 -11.54 -0.87 3.73
C ARG A 15 -12.07 -2.22 3.28
N THR A 16 -11.32 -2.97 2.48
CA THR A 16 -11.75 -4.29 1.97
C THR A 16 -11.95 -5.30 3.10
N SER A 17 -11.20 -5.21 4.19
CA SER A 17 -11.36 -6.11 5.34
C SER A 17 -12.74 -6.01 6.02
N SER A 18 -13.52 -4.95 5.76
CA SER A 18 -14.80 -4.70 6.45
C SER A 18 -15.94 -4.20 5.57
N ASP A 19 -15.74 -4.01 4.26
CA ASP A 19 -16.74 -3.47 3.35
C ASP A 19 -17.05 -4.46 2.21
N SER A 20 -18.17 -5.15 2.31
CA SER A 20 -18.61 -6.17 1.35
C SER A 20 -19.00 -5.63 -0.04
N ARG A 21 -18.93 -4.31 -0.27
CA ARG A 21 -19.12 -3.72 -1.60
C ARG A 21 -17.88 -3.78 -2.47
N ILE A 22 -16.73 -4.14 -1.88
CA ILE A 22 -15.48 -4.31 -2.59
C ILE A 22 -15.33 -5.80 -2.92
N ASP A 23 -15.41 -6.14 -4.21
CA ASP A 23 -15.36 -7.52 -4.71
C ASP A 23 -13.96 -7.95 -5.15
N ALA A 24 -13.03 -7.01 -5.29
CA ALA A 24 -11.64 -7.26 -5.67
C ALA A 24 -10.73 -6.11 -5.19
N LEU A 25 -9.48 -6.44 -4.83
CA LEU A 25 -8.50 -5.49 -4.32
C LEU A 25 -7.21 -5.54 -5.15
N ILE A 26 -6.68 -4.37 -5.51
CA ILE A 26 -5.33 -4.22 -6.06
C ILE A 26 -4.57 -3.22 -5.20
N SER A 27 -3.44 -3.65 -4.65
CA SER A 27 -2.53 -2.82 -3.86
C SER A 27 -1.22 -2.65 -4.63
N LEU A 28 -0.90 -1.41 -4.99
CA LEU A 28 0.31 -1.04 -5.72
C LEU A 28 1.28 -0.38 -4.74
N ALA A 29 2.41 -1.02 -4.45
CA ALA A 29 3.38 -0.53 -3.47
C ALA A 29 2.71 -0.09 -2.15
N GLY A 30 1.72 -0.87 -1.68
CA GLY A 30 0.86 -0.50 -0.56
C GLY A 30 1.58 -0.55 0.77
N MET A 31 1.45 0.52 1.53
CA MET A 31 1.96 0.62 2.90
C MET A 31 1.19 -0.33 3.83
N VAL A 32 1.90 -1.06 4.67
CA VAL A 32 1.34 -1.99 5.66
C VAL A 32 1.69 -1.58 7.08
N HIS A 33 2.94 -1.19 7.33
CA HIS A 33 3.41 -0.75 8.64
C HIS A 33 3.30 0.77 8.77
N THR A 34 2.08 1.24 9.04
CA THR A 34 1.73 2.67 9.00
C THR A 34 2.49 3.50 10.03
N GLN A 35 2.62 3.00 11.26
CA GLN A 35 3.36 3.71 12.31
C GLN A 35 4.86 3.81 11.97
N GLU A 36 5.46 2.72 11.52
CA GLU A 36 6.89 2.70 11.16
C GLU A 36 7.17 3.64 9.98
N PHE A 37 6.27 3.64 8.98
CA PHE A 37 6.36 4.57 7.86
C PHE A 37 6.33 6.02 8.35
N ALA A 38 5.30 6.40 9.10
CA ALA A 38 5.16 7.78 9.57
C ALA A 38 6.33 8.23 10.45
N GLN A 39 6.85 7.33 11.29
CA GLN A 39 8.00 7.63 12.14
C GLN A 39 9.30 7.75 11.35
N ARG A 40 9.50 6.93 10.31
CA ARG A 40 10.69 7.00 9.46
C ARG A 40 10.71 8.25 8.59
N GLU A 41 9.57 8.60 7.99
CA GLU A 41 9.48 9.72 7.05
C GLU A 41 9.36 11.08 7.76
N PHE A 42 8.68 11.13 8.89
CA PHE A 42 8.29 12.40 9.52
C PHE A 42 8.60 12.49 11.02
N GLY A 43 9.28 11.50 11.60
CA GLY A 43 9.52 11.45 13.05
C GLY A 43 10.43 12.56 13.59
N GLU A 44 11.20 13.24 12.73
CA GLU A 44 12.03 14.40 13.09
C GLU A 44 11.29 15.73 12.94
N GLU A 45 10.14 15.74 12.27
CA GLU A 45 9.30 16.92 12.09
C GLU A 45 8.42 17.17 13.32
N THR A 46 8.08 18.44 13.56
CA THR A 46 7.12 18.82 14.60
C THR A 46 5.72 18.88 13.99
N PRO A 47 4.80 17.97 14.35
CA PRO A 47 3.44 18.01 13.83
C PRO A 47 2.75 19.35 14.17
N ASP A 48 1.92 19.81 13.22
CA ASP A 48 1.20 21.09 13.23
C ASP A 48 2.08 22.35 13.05
N GLU A 49 3.41 22.18 12.91
CA GLU A 49 4.37 23.25 12.63
C GLU A 49 5.23 22.96 11.39
N GLY A 50 5.59 21.68 11.17
CA GLY A 50 6.39 21.23 10.04
C GLY A 50 5.56 20.76 8.83
N CYS A 51 6.27 20.34 7.79
CA CYS A 51 5.69 19.88 6.53
C CYS A 51 6.21 18.49 6.17
N MET A 52 5.40 17.70 5.47
CA MET A 52 5.85 16.44 4.88
C MET A 52 6.85 16.73 3.76
N TRP A 53 8.00 16.05 3.78
CA TRP A 53 9.05 16.15 2.77
C TRP A 53 9.51 17.59 2.46
N GLU A 54 9.55 18.46 3.47
CA GLU A 54 9.92 19.87 3.33
C GLU A 54 9.03 20.66 2.33
N GLU A 55 7.84 20.14 2.01
CA GLU A 55 6.92 20.74 1.04
C GLU A 55 5.88 21.60 1.76
N GLU A 56 5.96 22.93 1.65
CA GLU A 56 5.06 23.88 2.32
C GLU A 56 3.57 23.65 2.02
N SER A 57 3.24 23.09 0.87
CA SER A 57 1.86 22.76 0.48
C SER A 57 1.33 21.49 1.17
N CYS A 58 2.19 20.75 1.87
CA CYS A 58 1.87 19.48 2.53
C CYS A 58 2.14 19.57 4.05
N PRO A 59 1.35 20.35 4.83
CA PRO A 59 1.56 20.46 6.27
C PRO A 59 1.40 19.09 6.96
N LEU A 60 2.33 18.78 7.88
CA LEU A 60 2.24 17.58 8.70
C LEU A 60 1.30 17.84 9.88
N SER A 61 0.20 17.10 9.99
CA SER A 61 -0.72 17.26 11.11
C SER A 61 -0.50 16.22 12.21
N SER A 62 -0.71 16.63 13.47
CA SER A 62 -0.76 15.69 14.60
C SER A 62 -1.86 14.64 14.45
N THR A 63 -2.97 14.99 13.81
CA THR A 63 -4.05 14.04 13.48
C THR A 63 -3.55 12.91 12.59
N TYR A 64 -2.78 13.22 11.54
CA TYR A 64 -2.18 12.21 10.67
C TYR A 64 -1.24 11.28 11.44
N MET A 65 -0.29 11.85 12.21
CA MET A 65 0.67 11.05 12.99
C MET A 65 -0.02 10.14 14.01
N ASN A 66 -1.05 10.64 14.68
CA ASN A 66 -1.83 9.87 15.64
C ASN A 66 -2.62 8.75 14.97
N ASP A 67 -3.21 9.00 13.80
CA ASP A 67 -3.96 7.98 13.04
C ASP A 67 -3.02 6.85 12.57
N MET A 68 -1.87 7.21 11.99
CA MET A 68 -0.86 6.24 11.57
C MET A 68 -0.36 5.39 12.74
N ALA A 69 -0.15 6.00 13.90
CA ALA A 69 0.25 5.29 15.12
C ALA A 69 -0.87 4.38 15.65
N SER A 70 -2.14 4.81 15.58
CA SER A 70 -3.29 4.03 16.04
C SER A 70 -3.55 2.80 15.18
N LEU A 71 -3.32 2.90 13.87
CA LEU A 71 -3.39 1.78 12.94
C LEU A 71 -2.22 0.81 13.15
N ASN A 72 -1.06 1.33 13.49
CA ASN A 72 0.20 0.62 13.74
C ASN A 72 0.64 -0.25 12.55
N SER A 73 -0.01 -1.39 12.35
CA SER A 73 0.22 -2.28 11.20
C SER A 73 -1.11 -2.84 10.69
N LEU A 74 -1.20 -2.96 9.38
CA LEU A 74 -2.34 -3.57 8.69
C LEU A 74 -2.10 -5.06 8.36
N ALA A 75 -0.94 -5.62 8.73
CA ALA A 75 -0.55 -6.98 8.36
C ALA A 75 -1.61 -8.02 8.74
N ASP A 76 -2.15 -7.95 9.96
CA ASP A 76 -3.16 -8.90 10.44
C ASP A 76 -4.51 -8.81 9.70
N LEU A 77 -4.77 -7.68 9.01
CA LEU A 77 -5.95 -7.56 8.16
C LEU A 77 -5.87 -8.44 6.90
N GLY A 78 -4.68 -8.89 6.52
CA GLY A 78 -4.51 -9.87 5.45
C GLY A 78 -5.36 -11.12 5.63
N ALA A 79 -5.54 -11.58 6.88
CA ALA A 79 -6.40 -12.72 7.21
C ALA A 79 -7.90 -12.47 6.96
N GLN A 80 -8.31 -11.21 6.83
CA GLN A 80 -9.70 -10.80 6.66
C GLN A 80 -10.04 -10.47 5.20
N ILE A 81 -9.06 -10.46 4.30
CA ILE A 81 -9.29 -10.23 2.86
C ILE A 81 -9.76 -11.53 2.22
N ASN A 82 -11.04 -11.59 1.90
CA ASN A 82 -11.70 -12.78 1.34
C ASN A 82 -12.08 -12.64 -0.15
N VAL A 83 -11.67 -11.54 -0.77
CA VAL A 83 -11.90 -11.27 -2.20
C VAL A 83 -10.62 -11.55 -3.00
N PRO A 84 -10.70 -11.74 -4.33
CA PRO A 84 -9.52 -11.75 -5.19
C PRO A 84 -8.63 -10.53 -4.94
N TRP A 85 -7.32 -10.76 -4.79
CA TRP A 85 -6.39 -9.72 -4.40
C TRP A 85 -5.08 -9.82 -5.19
N LEU A 86 -4.66 -8.70 -5.78
CA LEU A 86 -3.37 -8.52 -6.44
C LEU A 86 -2.52 -7.52 -5.65
N LEU A 87 -1.28 -7.91 -5.35
CA LEU A 87 -0.24 -7.00 -4.87
C LEU A 87 0.81 -6.83 -5.97
N VAL A 88 1.15 -5.57 -6.28
CA VAL A 88 2.25 -5.22 -7.17
C VAL A 88 3.25 -4.39 -6.39
N HIS A 89 4.54 -4.76 -6.43
CA HIS A 89 5.58 -4.04 -5.68
C HIS A 89 6.91 -4.04 -6.43
N GLY A 90 7.60 -2.90 -6.39
CA GLY A 90 8.96 -2.77 -6.89
C GLY A 90 9.98 -3.39 -5.94
N THR A 91 11.03 -4.03 -6.45
CA THR A 91 12.04 -4.65 -5.57
C THR A 91 13.03 -3.63 -4.99
N GLU A 92 13.10 -2.42 -5.57
CA GLU A 92 13.97 -1.32 -5.12
C GLU A 92 13.15 -0.11 -4.62
N ASP A 93 11.95 -0.38 -4.11
CA ASP A 93 11.10 0.62 -3.48
C ASP A 93 11.75 1.08 -2.15
N ASP A 94 12.22 2.33 -2.12
CA ASP A 94 12.89 2.96 -0.99
C ASP A 94 11.94 3.79 -0.09
N VAL A 95 10.69 3.97 -0.53
CA VAL A 95 9.65 4.68 0.21
C VAL A 95 8.80 3.72 1.05
N VAL A 96 8.24 2.68 0.41
CA VAL A 96 7.54 1.59 1.10
C VAL A 96 8.29 0.30 0.82
N PRO A 97 9.02 -0.25 1.80
CA PRO A 97 9.81 -1.46 1.59
C PRO A 97 8.95 -2.65 1.15
N ILE A 98 9.45 -3.44 0.20
CA ILE A 98 8.74 -4.63 -0.31
C ILE A 98 8.41 -5.65 0.80
N VAL A 99 9.06 -5.54 1.97
CA VAL A 99 8.74 -6.37 3.13
C VAL A 99 7.31 -6.14 3.61
N ASP A 100 6.76 -4.94 3.47
CA ASP A 100 5.36 -4.63 3.79
C ASP A 100 4.40 -5.59 3.07
N SER A 101 4.57 -5.74 1.74
CA SER A 101 3.77 -6.72 0.98
C SER A 101 4.01 -8.16 1.43
N LYS A 102 5.25 -8.53 1.76
CA LYS A 102 5.55 -9.90 2.22
C LYS A 102 4.92 -10.20 3.57
N ASP A 103 4.91 -9.24 4.48
CA ASP A 103 4.36 -9.41 5.83
C ASP A 103 2.84 -9.58 5.81
N ILE A 104 2.14 -8.79 5.00
CA ILE A 104 0.68 -8.96 4.89
C ILE A 104 0.31 -10.25 4.15
N ILE A 105 1.09 -10.67 3.15
CA ILE A 105 0.92 -11.98 2.47
C ILE A 105 1.08 -13.13 3.46
N ALA A 106 2.06 -13.06 4.34
CA ALA A 106 2.30 -14.08 5.36
C ALA A 106 1.13 -14.26 6.34
N LYS A 107 0.28 -13.25 6.48
CA LYS A 107 -0.94 -13.25 7.32
C LYS A 107 -2.21 -13.58 6.53
N ALA A 108 -2.16 -13.56 5.21
CA ALA A 108 -3.34 -13.78 4.38
C ALA A 108 -3.84 -15.22 4.47
N THR A 109 -5.14 -15.41 4.72
CA THR A 109 -5.80 -16.72 4.68
C THR A 109 -5.99 -17.19 3.24
N ASN A 110 -6.38 -16.25 2.36
CA ASN A 110 -6.47 -16.45 0.92
C ASN A 110 -5.27 -15.78 0.28
N ALA A 111 -4.33 -16.57 -0.24
CA ALA A 111 -3.09 -16.05 -0.80
C ALA A 111 -3.39 -15.10 -1.98
N PRO A 112 -2.92 -13.83 -1.92
CA PRO A 112 -3.03 -12.92 -3.04
C PRO A 112 -2.09 -13.34 -4.18
N GLU A 113 -2.37 -12.87 -5.39
CA GLU A 113 -1.36 -12.88 -6.43
C GLU A 113 -0.34 -11.78 -6.13
N PHE A 114 0.95 -12.13 -6.14
CA PHE A 114 2.03 -11.20 -5.86
C PHE A 114 2.94 -11.02 -7.07
N PHE A 115 2.89 -9.84 -7.67
CA PHE A 115 3.70 -9.49 -8.83
C PHE A 115 4.80 -8.51 -8.41
N GLN A 116 6.05 -8.99 -8.41
CA GLN A 116 7.23 -8.19 -8.11
C GLN A 116 7.86 -7.70 -9.40
N ILE A 117 8.17 -6.41 -9.48
CA ILE A 117 8.86 -5.81 -10.63
C ILE A 117 10.31 -5.55 -10.22
N ALA A 118 11.24 -6.30 -10.82
CA ALA A 118 12.65 -6.19 -10.50
C ALA A 118 13.19 -4.80 -10.86
N GLY A 119 13.91 -4.17 -9.93
CA GLY A 119 14.52 -2.85 -10.10
C GLY A 119 13.53 -1.68 -10.06
N ALA A 120 12.23 -1.91 -9.90
CA ALA A 120 11.25 -0.84 -9.84
C ALA A 120 11.30 -0.11 -8.49
N ASP A 121 11.16 1.21 -8.56
CA ASP A 121 11.01 2.13 -7.44
C ASP A 121 9.55 2.24 -6.97
N HIS A 122 9.29 3.14 -6.01
CA HIS A 122 7.96 3.35 -5.43
C HIS A 122 6.89 3.80 -6.43
N VAL A 123 7.26 4.60 -7.42
CA VAL A 123 6.32 5.18 -8.39
C VAL A 123 6.29 4.41 -9.72
N PHE A 124 6.99 3.27 -9.77
CA PHE A 124 7.08 2.45 -10.99
C PHE A 124 7.63 3.23 -12.19
N SER A 125 8.74 3.92 -11.99
CA SER A 125 9.37 4.74 -13.04
C SER A 125 9.75 3.93 -14.28
N ASP A 126 9.91 4.63 -15.40
CA ASP A 126 10.43 4.12 -16.67
C ASP A 126 9.69 2.85 -17.18
N ASP A 127 10.43 1.79 -17.43
CA ASP A 127 9.90 0.53 -17.98
C ASP A 127 9.01 -0.24 -16.96
N ALA A 128 9.05 0.11 -15.69
CA ALA A 128 8.23 -0.53 -14.67
C ALA A 128 6.74 -0.15 -14.80
N LEU A 129 6.44 1.09 -15.22
CA LEU A 129 5.06 1.57 -15.37
C LEU A 129 4.28 0.76 -16.42
N PRO A 130 4.77 0.54 -17.65
CA PRO A 130 4.11 -0.33 -18.61
C PRO A 130 3.90 -1.77 -18.10
N ALA A 131 4.88 -2.33 -17.40
CA ALA A 131 4.79 -3.68 -16.84
C ALA A 131 3.70 -3.78 -15.75
N MET A 132 3.65 -2.81 -14.84
CA MET A 132 2.62 -2.71 -13.81
C MET A 132 1.24 -2.58 -14.43
N VAL A 133 1.06 -1.66 -15.38
CA VAL A 133 -0.23 -1.45 -16.06
C VAL A 133 -0.68 -2.70 -16.80
N ALA A 134 0.22 -3.35 -17.55
CA ALA A 134 -0.10 -4.60 -18.26
C ALA A 134 -0.60 -5.68 -17.29
N LYS A 135 0.08 -5.86 -16.16
CA LYS A 135 -0.31 -6.84 -15.14
C LYS A 135 -1.66 -6.53 -14.51
N VAL A 136 -1.90 -5.28 -14.16
CA VAL A 136 -3.20 -4.83 -13.61
C VAL A 136 -4.33 -5.09 -14.60
N VAL A 137 -4.15 -4.71 -15.87
CA VAL A 137 -5.17 -4.90 -16.91
C VAL A 137 -5.45 -6.39 -17.16
N GLU A 138 -4.40 -7.22 -17.25
CA GLU A 138 -4.53 -8.67 -17.38
C GLU A 138 -5.35 -9.25 -16.23
N TRP A 139 -4.96 -8.90 -15.00
CA TRP A 139 -5.60 -9.42 -13.80
C TRP A 139 -7.07 -8.99 -13.68
N VAL A 140 -7.39 -7.71 -13.92
CA VAL A 140 -8.77 -7.22 -13.88
C VAL A 140 -9.65 -7.94 -14.90
N LYS A 141 -9.14 -8.17 -16.13
CA LYS A 141 -9.87 -8.91 -17.15
C LYS A 141 -10.17 -10.35 -16.72
N ALA A 142 -9.22 -11.00 -16.04
CA ALA A 142 -9.41 -12.36 -15.52
C ALA A 142 -10.46 -12.42 -14.39
N GLN A 143 -10.62 -11.34 -13.59
CA GLN A 143 -11.65 -11.30 -12.55
C GLN A 143 -13.05 -10.94 -13.10
N ALA A 144 -13.14 -10.32 -14.28
CA ALA A 144 -14.40 -9.89 -14.87
C ALA A 144 -15.08 -10.98 -15.73
N GLY A 145 -14.42 -12.11 -15.98
CA GLY A 145 -14.95 -13.27 -16.73
C GLY A 145 -15.55 -14.26 -15.81
#